data_f48aacbce6c0a114a30426c32483394e
#
_entry.id   f48aacbce6c0a114a30426c32483394e
#
_cell.length_a   1.000
_cell.length_b   1.000
_cell.length_c   1.000
_cell.angle_alpha   90.00
_cell.angle_beta   90.00
_cell.angle_gamma   90.00
#
_symmetry.space_group_name_H-M   'P 1'
#
loop_
_entity.id
_entity.type
_entity.pdbx_description
1 polymer ?
#
loop_
_entity_poly.entity_id
_entity_poly.type
_entity_poly.pdbx_seq_one_letter_code
_entity_poly.pdbx_strand_id
1 'polypeptide(L)'
;PGGASLVLAEDPFRDYEVAAFVGEHVAAEIPAGRFGFRAGQYMASSDELRITVRGTGGHGALPHTLTDPVVAAAAIVTSLQQIVSRNADGTIPTVLSIGRLIADGATNIIPPTVEMEGTLRTMDETWRGRAKRRVAEIAAGTAAAYGVEAEVKISDGYPCVVNDPALTARARQVVGRLWGADRVE
;
A
#
# COMPACT_ATOMS: atom_id res chain seq x y z
N PRO A 1 5.27 -12.56 3.42
CA PRO A 1 5.39 -13.25 2.14
C PRO A 1 4.08 -13.93 1.81
N GLY A 2 3.56 -13.69 0.59
CA GLY A 2 2.32 -14.30 0.13
C GLY A 2 2.54 -15.76 -0.30
N GLY A 3 1.46 -16.57 -0.31
CA GLY A 3 1.53 -17.99 -0.68
C GLY A 3 2.15 -18.23 -2.06
N ALA A 4 1.94 -17.33 -3.02
CA ALA A 4 2.52 -17.47 -4.37
C ALA A 4 4.05 -17.48 -4.37
N SER A 5 4.72 -16.64 -3.55
CA SER A 5 6.18 -16.63 -3.46
C SER A 5 6.73 -17.92 -2.84
N LEU A 6 6.01 -18.51 -1.88
CA LEU A 6 6.37 -19.80 -1.30
C LEU A 6 6.21 -20.93 -2.32
N VAL A 7 5.09 -20.95 -3.04
CA VAL A 7 4.86 -21.94 -4.12
C VAL A 7 5.94 -21.83 -5.19
N LEU A 8 6.30 -20.62 -5.64
CA LEU A 8 7.35 -20.43 -6.64
C LEU A 8 8.73 -20.84 -6.12
N ALA A 9 9.01 -20.70 -4.83
CA ALA A 9 10.29 -21.13 -4.23
C ALA A 9 10.46 -22.66 -4.20
N GLU A 10 9.35 -23.41 -4.19
CA GLU A 10 9.35 -24.88 -4.28
C GLU A 10 9.51 -25.38 -5.72
N ASP A 11 9.53 -24.47 -6.71
CA ASP A 11 9.68 -24.74 -8.14
C ASP A 11 8.79 -25.90 -8.69
N PRO A 12 7.46 -25.83 -8.43
CA PRO A 12 6.54 -26.91 -8.84
C PRO A 12 6.33 -26.99 -10.35
N PHE A 13 6.84 -26.02 -11.09
CA PHE A 13 6.64 -25.88 -12.54
C PHE A 13 7.85 -26.29 -13.36
N ARG A 14 8.96 -26.71 -12.74
CA ARG A 14 10.24 -27.00 -13.42
C ARG A 14 10.16 -28.04 -14.56
N ASP A 15 9.20 -28.97 -14.44
CA ASP A 15 8.99 -30.03 -15.42
C ASP A 15 7.92 -29.67 -16.48
N TYR A 16 7.43 -28.41 -16.46
CA TYR A 16 6.39 -27.93 -17.36
C TYR A 16 6.86 -26.71 -18.16
N GLU A 17 6.51 -26.67 -19.44
CA GLU A 17 6.63 -25.46 -20.25
C GLU A 17 5.38 -24.59 -20.00
N VAL A 18 5.47 -23.71 -19.00
CA VAL A 18 4.35 -22.85 -18.61
C VAL A 18 4.18 -21.71 -19.60
N ALA A 19 3.13 -21.75 -20.41
CA ALA A 19 2.84 -20.71 -21.39
C ALA A 19 2.20 -19.46 -20.80
N ALA A 20 1.40 -19.59 -19.72
CA ALA A 20 0.72 -18.46 -19.08
C ALA A 20 0.16 -18.85 -17.71
N PHE A 21 -0.03 -17.84 -16.86
CA PHE A 21 -0.83 -17.95 -15.65
C PHE A 21 -2.13 -17.14 -15.83
N VAL A 22 -3.25 -17.72 -15.41
CA VAL A 22 -4.55 -17.06 -15.40
C VAL A 22 -5.10 -17.16 -13.98
N GLY A 23 -5.52 -16.01 -13.44
CA GLY A 23 -6.19 -15.93 -12.15
C GLY A 23 -7.48 -15.13 -12.27
N GLU A 24 -8.43 -15.35 -11.37
CA GLU A 24 -9.63 -14.55 -11.27
C GLU A 24 -9.76 -13.96 -9.87
N HIS A 25 -10.44 -12.83 -9.79
CA HIS A 25 -10.74 -12.14 -8.55
C HIS A 25 -12.21 -11.77 -8.52
N VAL A 26 -12.88 -11.99 -7.39
CA VAL A 26 -14.26 -11.52 -7.19
C VAL A 26 -14.26 -9.99 -7.14
N ALA A 27 -15.11 -9.37 -7.97
CA ALA A 27 -15.33 -7.93 -7.99
C ALA A 27 -16.79 -7.63 -7.63
N ALA A 28 -17.01 -6.86 -6.56
CA ALA A 28 -18.36 -6.57 -6.06
C ALA A 28 -19.19 -5.73 -7.04
N GLU A 29 -18.52 -5.02 -7.95
CA GLU A 29 -19.12 -4.16 -8.96
C GLU A 29 -19.65 -4.95 -10.18
N ILE A 30 -19.20 -6.20 -10.34
CA ILE A 30 -19.62 -7.07 -11.46
C ILE A 30 -20.71 -8.02 -10.96
N PRO A 31 -21.90 -8.03 -11.57
CA PRO A 31 -22.97 -8.93 -11.18
C PRO A 31 -22.57 -10.40 -11.28
N ALA A 32 -23.08 -11.24 -10.40
CA ALA A 32 -22.83 -12.67 -10.42
C ALA A 32 -23.17 -13.32 -11.78
N GLY A 33 -22.26 -14.15 -12.27
CA GLY A 33 -22.37 -14.78 -13.60
C GLY A 33 -21.93 -13.91 -14.78
N ARG A 34 -21.30 -12.75 -14.50
CA ARG A 34 -20.62 -11.92 -15.49
C ARG A 34 -19.11 -11.91 -15.23
N PHE A 35 -18.34 -11.61 -16.27
CA PHE A 35 -16.88 -11.65 -16.26
C PHE A 35 -16.32 -10.35 -16.82
N GLY A 36 -15.49 -9.66 -16.04
CA GLY A 36 -14.78 -8.47 -16.47
C GLY A 36 -13.35 -8.79 -16.92
N PHE A 37 -12.90 -8.17 -18.00
CA PHE A 37 -11.55 -8.32 -18.53
C PHE A 37 -10.92 -6.94 -18.78
N ARG A 38 -9.67 -6.81 -18.39
CA ARG A 38 -8.90 -5.59 -18.65
C ARG A 38 -7.47 -5.94 -19.03
N ALA A 39 -7.06 -5.55 -20.23
CA ALA A 39 -5.66 -5.63 -20.67
C ALA A 39 -4.82 -4.49 -20.08
N GLY A 40 -3.51 -4.70 -19.98
CA GLY A 40 -2.60 -3.70 -19.42
C GLY A 40 -2.70 -3.58 -17.90
N GLN A 41 -2.52 -2.38 -17.38
CA GLN A 41 -2.57 -2.12 -15.93
C GLN A 41 -3.94 -2.50 -15.35
N TYR A 42 -3.95 -3.42 -14.40
CA TYR A 42 -5.18 -4.00 -13.86
C TYR A 42 -5.37 -3.72 -12.38
N MET A 43 -4.42 -4.14 -11.54
CA MET A 43 -4.48 -3.92 -10.09
C MET A 43 -3.25 -3.15 -9.62
N ALA A 44 -3.47 -2.24 -8.65
CA ALA A 44 -2.40 -1.52 -8.00
C ALA A 44 -1.55 -2.45 -7.13
N SER A 45 -0.30 -2.06 -6.91
CA SER A 45 0.55 -2.64 -5.87
C SER A 45 -0.08 -2.50 -4.48
N SER A 46 0.40 -3.29 -3.52
CA SER A 46 -0.10 -3.22 -2.15
C SER A 46 1.06 -3.37 -1.17
N ASP A 47 1.42 -2.26 -0.51
CA ASP A 47 2.41 -2.23 0.55
C ASP A 47 1.78 -1.78 1.86
N GLU A 48 2.21 -2.38 2.96
CA GLU A 48 1.82 -1.96 4.31
C GLU A 48 2.91 -1.06 4.90
N LEU A 49 2.46 0.01 5.53
CA LEU A 49 3.28 0.97 6.23
C LEU A 49 3.11 0.77 7.73
N ARG A 50 4.21 0.75 8.46
CA ARG A 50 4.22 0.83 9.93
C ARG A 50 5.19 1.92 10.33
N ILE A 51 4.72 2.90 11.08
CA ILE A 51 5.50 4.03 11.54
C ILE A 51 5.38 4.11 13.05
N THR A 52 6.50 4.06 13.73
CA THR A 52 6.57 4.22 15.18
C THR A 52 7.25 5.53 15.49
N VAL A 53 6.56 6.44 16.18
CA VAL A 53 7.08 7.73 16.61
C VAL A 53 7.38 7.66 18.10
N ARG A 54 8.62 8.05 18.49
CA ARG A 54 9.09 7.98 19.87
C ARG A 54 9.52 9.34 20.37
N GLY A 55 9.00 9.72 21.53
CA GLY A 55 9.39 10.91 22.29
C GLY A 55 9.53 10.55 23.77
N THR A 56 9.68 11.57 24.62
CA THR A 56 9.75 11.33 26.06
C THR A 56 8.38 11.15 26.70
N GLY A 57 7.32 11.75 26.12
CA GLY A 57 6.02 11.79 26.75
C GLY A 57 6.04 12.46 28.12
N GLY A 58 4.92 12.46 28.84
CA GLY A 58 4.84 13.00 30.20
C GLY A 58 3.55 13.73 30.50
N HIS A 59 3.61 14.64 31.48
CA HIS A 59 2.42 15.36 31.98
C HIS A 59 1.96 16.42 30.96
N GLY A 60 0.74 16.30 30.46
CA GLY A 60 0.18 17.14 29.38
C GLY A 60 0.11 18.65 29.70
N ALA A 61 0.09 19.04 30.99
CA ALA A 61 0.15 20.45 31.39
C ALA A 61 1.58 21.03 31.47
N LEU A 62 2.62 20.21 31.21
CA LEU A 62 4.02 20.59 31.23
C LEU A 62 4.72 20.31 29.88
N PRO A 63 4.16 20.75 28.72
CA PRO A 63 4.66 20.35 27.40
C PRO A 63 6.08 20.83 27.13
N HIS A 64 6.56 21.86 27.81
CA HIS A 64 7.93 22.40 27.69
C HIS A 64 9.02 21.49 28.29
N THR A 65 8.64 20.45 29.05
CA THR A 65 9.57 19.50 29.69
C THR A 65 9.72 18.18 28.95
N LEU A 66 9.02 18.03 27.81
CA LEU A 66 8.94 16.76 27.09
C LEU A 66 9.05 16.95 25.57
N THR A 67 9.23 15.87 24.85
CA THR A 67 9.01 15.79 23.41
C THR A 67 7.71 15.01 23.15
N ASP A 68 6.83 15.59 22.32
CA ASP A 68 5.45 15.11 22.11
C ASP A 68 5.34 14.28 20.83
N PRO A 69 5.27 12.93 20.91
CA PRO A 69 5.14 12.10 19.74
C PRO A 69 3.71 12.13 19.14
N VAL A 70 2.71 12.59 19.89
CA VAL A 70 1.32 12.66 19.39
C VAL A 70 1.19 13.78 18.38
N VAL A 71 1.67 14.98 18.71
CA VAL A 71 1.68 16.12 17.78
C VAL A 71 2.56 15.84 16.58
N ALA A 72 3.74 15.21 16.79
CA ALA A 72 4.62 14.81 15.71
C ALA A 72 3.96 13.78 14.77
N ALA A 73 3.28 12.77 15.30
CA ALA A 73 2.54 11.78 14.51
C ALA A 73 1.46 12.44 13.65
N ALA A 74 0.67 13.34 14.20
CA ALA A 74 -0.33 14.11 13.45
C ALA A 74 0.30 14.91 12.30
N ALA A 75 1.44 15.55 12.55
CA ALA A 75 2.20 16.28 11.52
C ALA A 75 2.75 15.34 10.45
N ILE A 76 3.24 14.15 10.82
CA ILE A 76 3.70 13.13 9.86
C ILE A 76 2.55 12.68 8.95
N VAL A 77 1.35 12.39 9.50
CA VAL A 77 0.18 12.00 8.70
C VAL A 77 -0.14 13.04 7.64
N THR A 78 -0.16 14.32 8.00
CA THR A 78 -0.44 15.41 7.06
C THR A 78 0.70 15.62 6.06
N SER A 79 1.96 15.54 6.50
CA SER A 79 3.13 15.71 5.65
C SER A 79 3.26 14.60 4.61
N LEU A 80 2.89 13.37 4.94
CA LEU A 80 2.91 12.24 4.01
C LEU A 80 1.96 12.43 2.82
N GLN A 81 0.89 13.23 2.95
CA GLN A 81 -0.05 13.48 1.85
C GLN A 81 0.61 14.21 0.66
N GLN A 82 1.75 14.88 0.86
CA GLN A 82 2.51 15.48 -0.23
C GLN A 82 3.05 14.44 -1.23
N ILE A 83 3.19 13.17 -0.83
CA ILE A 83 3.63 12.09 -1.73
C ILE A 83 2.65 11.96 -2.89
N VAL A 84 1.35 11.96 -2.62
CA VAL A 84 0.31 11.90 -3.64
C VAL A 84 0.14 13.24 -4.33
N SER A 85 0.06 14.32 -3.56
CA SER A 85 -0.32 15.64 -4.11
C SER A 85 0.82 16.41 -4.77
N ARG A 86 2.09 16.08 -4.51
CA ARG A 86 3.26 16.85 -4.97
C ARG A 86 4.41 16.03 -5.52
N ASN A 87 4.48 14.72 -5.24
CA ASN A 87 5.59 13.89 -5.70
C ASN A 87 5.18 12.86 -6.76
N ALA A 88 3.94 12.36 -6.71
CA ALA A 88 3.41 11.48 -7.74
C ALA A 88 3.14 12.24 -9.03
N ASP A 89 3.41 11.61 -10.18
CA ASP A 89 2.90 12.09 -11.47
C ASP A 89 1.36 11.96 -11.46
N GLY A 90 0.66 13.02 -11.88
CA GLY A 90 -0.81 13.04 -11.90
C GLY A 90 -1.46 11.99 -12.81
N THR A 91 -0.68 11.36 -13.70
CA THR A 91 -1.13 10.27 -14.58
C THR A 91 -0.96 8.88 -13.95
N ILE A 92 -0.23 8.78 -12.82
CA ILE A 92 0.02 7.52 -12.11
C ILE A 92 -0.87 7.44 -10.86
N PRO A 93 -1.92 6.61 -10.87
CA PRO A 93 -2.77 6.40 -9.71
C PRO A 93 -1.92 6.00 -8.49
N THR A 94 -2.03 6.79 -7.43
CA THR A 94 -1.28 6.59 -6.19
C THR A 94 -2.18 6.85 -5.00
N VAL A 95 -2.16 5.94 -4.04
CA VAL A 95 -2.88 6.05 -2.75
C VAL A 95 -1.90 5.88 -1.62
N LEU A 96 -1.94 6.79 -0.66
CA LEU A 96 -1.29 6.66 0.63
C LEU A 96 -2.31 7.00 1.71
N SER A 97 -2.57 6.04 2.59
CA SER A 97 -3.53 6.21 3.68
C SER A 97 -2.97 5.67 4.98
N ILE A 98 -3.15 6.41 6.06
CA ILE A 98 -2.95 5.91 7.42
C ILE A 98 -4.33 5.54 7.95
N GLY A 99 -4.55 4.26 8.15
CA GLY A 99 -5.84 3.71 8.59
C GLY A 99 -5.93 3.44 10.09
N ARG A 100 -4.77 3.43 10.78
CA ARG A 100 -4.67 3.18 12.23
C ARG A 100 -3.65 4.12 12.84
N LEU A 101 -4.02 4.76 13.96
CA LEU A 101 -3.12 5.56 14.78
C LEU A 101 -3.46 5.27 16.25
N ILE A 102 -2.47 4.83 17.02
CA ILE A 102 -2.62 4.53 18.44
C ILE A 102 -1.63 5.38 19.23
N ALA A 103 -2.18 6.17 20.15
CA ALA A 103 -1.49 6.91 21.17
C ALA A 103 -2.12 6.53 22.52
N ASP A 104 -1.53 5.55 23.20
CA ASP A 104 -2.07 5.00 24.45
C ASP A 104 -1.64 5.88 25.64
N GLY A 105 -2.32 7.00 25.78
CA GLY A 105 -2.13 7.99 26.84
C GLY A 105 -3.37 8.19 27.68
N ALA A 106 -3.45 9.31 28.37
CA ALA A 106 -4.63 9.73 29.12
C ALA A 106 -4.92 11.22 28.85
N THR A 107 -6.03 11.75 29.36
CA THR A 107 -6.42 13.16 29.18
C THR A 107 -5.32 14.16 29.58
N ASN A 108 -4.47 13.77 30.52
CA ASN A 108 -3.38 14.61 31.04
C ASN A 108 -2.00 13.93 30.93
N ILE A 109 -1.88 12.84 30.17
CA ILE A 109 -0.63 12.09 29.96
C ILE A 109 -0.38 11.90 28.46
N ILE A 110 0.69 12.47 27.97
CA ILE A 110 1.20 12.26 26.61
C ILE A 110 2.02 10.97 26.64
N PRO A 111 1.67 9.96 25.81
CA PRO A 111 2.40 8.69 25.76
C PRO A 111 3.79 8.90 25.13
N PRO A 112 4.81 8.09 25.47
CA PRO A 112 6.13 8.19 24.87
C PRO A 112 6.23 7.62 23.46
N THR A 113 5.18 6.91 22.99
CA THR A 113 5.18 6.25 21.69
C THR A 113 3.81 6.38 21.05
N VAL A 114 3.84 6.62 19.71
CA VAL A 114 2.66 6.53 18.84
C VAL A 114 2.94 5.54 17.73
N GLU A 115 2.00 4.64 17.49
CA GLU A 115 2.06 3.66 16.40
C GLU A 115 1.04 4.01 15.33
N MET A 116 1.49 3.96 14.06
CA MET A 116 0.64 4.19 12.90
C MET A 116 0.78 3.04 11.91
N GLU A 117 -0.34 2.65 11.30
CA GLU A 117 -0.36 1.67 10.22
C GLU A 117 -1.14 2.24 9.04
N GLY A 118 -0.67 1.90 7.84
CA GLY A 118 -1.25 2.41 6.62
C GLY A 118 -0.95 1.56 5.40
N THR A 119 -1.33 2.05 4.24
CA THR A 119 -1.09 1.41 2.95
C THR A 119 -0.55 2.39 1.93
N LEU A 120 0.36 1.91 1.08
CA LEU A 120 0.80 2.58 -0.14
C LEU A 120 0.43 1.70 -1.32
N ARG A 121 -0.25 2.27 -2.31
CA ARG A 121 -0.66 1.60 -3.54
C ARG A 121 -0.36 2.46 -4.74
N THR A 122 0.12 1.85 -5.82
CA THR A 122 0.35 2.55 -7.09
C THR A 122 0.31 1.58 -8.26
N MET A 123 0.21 2.13 -9.48
CA MET A 123 0.20 1.38 -10.73
C MET A 123 1.56 1.37 -11.43
N ASP A 124 2.63 1.90 -10.83
CA ASP A 124 3.97 1.97 -11.41
C ASP A 124 5.03 1.52 -10.41
N GLU A 125 5.83 0.49 -10.76
CA GLU A 125 6.83 -0.09 -9.88
C GLU A 125 8.05 0.82 -9.66
N THR A 126 8.41 1.64 -10.64
CA THR A 126 9.52 2.59 -10.50
C THR A 126 9.14 3.68 -9.50
N TRP A 127 7.93 4.22 -9.65
CA TRP A 127 7.37 5.17 -8.71
C TRP A 127 7.17 4.56 -7.32
N ARG A 128 6.69 3.31 -7.24
CA ARG A 128 6.55 2.57 -5.98
C ARG A 128 7.83 2.59 -5.15
N GLY A 129 8.96 2.25 -5.76
CA GLY A 129 10.26 2.28 -5.10
C GLY A 129 10.67 3.67 -4.63
N ARG A 130 10.37 4.71 -5.42
CA ARG A 130 10.62 6.12 -5.03
C ARG A 130 9.69 6.55 -3.90
N ALA A 131 8.42 6.23 -3.99
CA ALA A 131 7.43 6.59 -2.97
C ALA A 131 7.77 6.00 -1.60
N LYS A 132 8.20 4.73 -1.55
CA LYS A 132 8.68 4.10 -0.30
C LYS A 132 9.82 4.89 0.35
N ARG A 133 10.82 5.31 -0.42
CA ARG A 133 11.91 6.14 0.09
C ARG A 133 11.40 7.49 0.59
N ARG A 134 10.49 8.14 -0.15
CA ARG A 134 9.91 9.42 0.25
C ARG A 134 9.09 9.33 1.54
N VAL A 135 8.39 8.22 1.79
CA VAL A 135 7.70 7.98 3.07
C VAL A 135 8.70 8.07 4.23
N ALA A 136 9.81 7.35 4.13
CA ALA A 136 10.83 7.32 5.17
C ALA A 136 11.48 8.70 5.39
N GLU A 137 11.85 9.39 4.31
CA GLU A 137 12.47 10.72 4.35
C GLU A 137 11.54 11.76 5.00
N ILE A 138 10.26 11.80 4.59
CA ILE A 138 9.28 12.75 5.11
C ILE A 138 8.99 12.47 6.59
N ALA A 139 8.80 11.20 6.95
CA ALA A 139 8.53 10.83 8.34
C ALA A 139 9.71 11.21 9.24
N ALA A 140 10.95 10.87 8.85
CA ALA A 140 12.15 11.20 9.62
C ALA A 140 12.37 12.72 9.71
N GLY A 141 12.24 13.45 8.59
CA GLY A 141 12.42 14.91 8.59
C GLY A 141 11.36 15.64 9.42
N THR A 142 10.12 15.18 9.36
CA THR A 142 9.04 15.74 10.18
C THR A 142 9.28 15.43 11.65
N ALA A 143 9.60 14.19 12.01
CA ALA A 143 9.91 13.81 13.40
C ALA A 143 11.05 14.65 13.99
N ALA A 144 12.13 14.84 13.24
CA ALA A 144 13.27 15.65 13.66
C ALA A 144 12.87 17.10 13.96
N ALA A 145 11.96 17.69 13.15
CA ALA A 145 11.46 19.05 13.38
C ALA A 145 10.68 19.18 14.70
N TYR A 146 10.12 18.09 15.22
CA TYR A 146 9.42 18.02 16.50
C TYR A 146 10.30 17.50 17.65
N GLY A 147 11.59 17.24 17.42
CA GLY A 147 12.52 16.74 18.42
C GLY A 147 12.23 15.30 18.87
N VAL A 148 11.59 14.50 18.00
CA VAL A 148 11.27 13.08 18.22
C VAL A 148 11.90 12.21 17.14
N GLU A 149 11.82 10.89 17.32
CA GLU A 149 12.30 9.91 16.33
C GLU A 149 11.12 9.20 15.65
N ALA A 150 11.25 8.91 14.36
CA ALA A 150 10.32 8.07 13.61
C ALA A 150 11.04 6.89 12.97
N GLU A 151 10.59 5.68 13.28
CA GLU A 151 10.99 4.45 12.63
C GLU A 151 9.92 4.06 11.60
N VAL A 152 10.33 3.82 10.35
CA VAL A 152 9.42 3.44 9.25
C VAL A 152 9.78 2.05 8.76
N LYS A 153 8.80 1.15 8.79
CA LYS A 153 8.87 -0.19 8.20
C LYS A 153 7.83 -0.29 7.09
N ILE A 154 8.28 -0.64 5.90
CA ILE A 154 7.40 -0.84 4.75
C ILE A 154 7.57 -2.27 4.26
N SER A 155 6.47 -3.02 4.21
CA SER A 155 6.51 -4.38 3.68
C SER A 155 6.82 -4.37 2.18
N ASP A 156 7.50 -5.40 1.71
CA ASP A 156 7.52 -5.73 0.29
C ASP A 156 6.28 -6.58 -0.01
N GLY A 157 5.18 -5.86 -0.26
CA GLY A 157 3.90 -6.45 -0.59
C GLY A 157 3.83 -6.90 -2.06
N TYR A 158 2.65 -6.87 -2.63
CA TYR A 158 2.44 -7.33 -4.00
C TYR A 158 2.72 -6.23 -5.02
N PRO A 159 3.37 -6.55 -6.16
CA PRO A 159 3.54 -5.62 -7.27
C PRO A 159 2.22 -5.30 -7.95
N CYS A 160 2.20 -4.26 -8.79
CA CYS A 160 1.07 -4.00 -9.65
C CYS A 160 0.88 -5.12 -10.68
N VAL A 161 -0.36 -5.42 -11.02
CA VAL A 161 -0.70 -6.43 -12.02
C VAL A 161 -0.86 -5.77 -13.38
N VAL A 162 -0.13 -6.30 -14.36
CA VAL A 162 -0.23 -5.89 -15.77
C VAL A 162 -0.60 -7.13 -16.59
N ASN A 163 -1.80 -7.13 -17.14
CA ASN A 163 -2.31 -8.24 -17.92
C ASN A 163 -1.81 -8.16 -19.37
N ASP A 164 -1.30 -9.28 -19.89
CA ASP A 164 -0.93 -9.39 -21.31
C ASP A 164 -2.15 -9.17 -22.21
N PRO A 165 -2.11 -8.26 -23.20
CA PRO A 165 -3.27 -7.96 -24.04
C PRO A 165 -3.75 -9.14 -24.89
N ALA A 166 -2.82 -9.94 -25.42
CA ALA A 166 -3.18 -11.07 -26.29
C ALA A 166 -3.81 -12.19 -25.47
N LEU A 167 -3.23 -12.50 -24.30
CA LEU A 167 -3.79 -13.49 -23.38
C LEU A 167 -5.16 -13.05 -22.86
N THR A 168 -5.32 -11.78 -22.51
CA THR A 168 -6.60 -11.20 -22.05
C THR A 168 -7.67 -11.32 -23.14
N ALA A 169 -7.35 -10.98 -24.39
CA ALA A 169 -8.27 -11.12 -25.50
C ALA A 169 -8.69 -12.60 -25.74
N ARG A 170 -7.72 -13.52 -25.65
CA ARG A 170 -7.97 -14.96 -25.76
C ARG A 170 -8.87 -15.48 -24.65
N ALA A 171 -8.58 -15.11 -23.39
CA ALA A 171 -9.40 -15.49 -22.24
C ALA A 171 -10.84 -14.97 -22.37
N ARG A 172 -11.01 -13.71 -22.78
CA ARG A 172 -12.31 -13.10 -23.07
C ARG A 172 -13.11 -13.89 -24.12
N GLN A 173 -12.46 -14.30 -25.21
CA GLN A 173 -13.09 -15.11 -26.26
C GLN A 173 -13.51 -16.50 -25.74
N VAL A 174 -12.68 -17.16 -24.95
CA VAL A 174 -12.99 -18.47 -24.38
C VAL A 174 -14.20 -18.37 -23.46
N VAL A 175 -14.23 -17.40 -22.56
CA VAL A 175 -15.36 -17.17 -21.66
C VAL A 175 -16.63 -16.87 -22.44
N GLY A 176 -16.57 -15.99 -23.45
CA GLY A 176 -17.71 -15.69 -24.29
C GLY A 176 -18.28 -16.90 -25.05
N ARG A 177 -17.43 -17.86 -25.45
CA ARG A 177 -17.88 -19.12 -26.08
C ARG A 177 -18.52 -20.09 -25.07
N LEU A 178 -18.01 -20.14 -23.85
CA LEU A 178 -18.49 -21.10 -22.84
C LEU A 178 -19.76 -20.65 -22.14
N TRP A 179 -19.88 -19.36 -21.85
CA TRP A 179 -20.98 -18.83 -21.02
C TRP A 179 -21.85 -17.77 -21.71
N GLY A 180 -21.51 -17.35 -22.92
CA GLY A 180 -22.24 -16.36 -23.71
C GLY A 180 -21.49 -15.00 -23.75
N ALA A 181 -21.51 -14.37 -24.93
CA ALA A 181 -20.84 -13.08 -25.15
C ALA A 181 -21.48 -11.92 -24.36
N ASP A 182 -22.76 -12.05 -24.02
CA ASP A 182 -23.52 -11.10 -23.18
C ASP A 182 -23.07 -11.07 -21.73
N ARG A 183 -22.30 -12.07 -21.29
CA ARG A 183 -21.75 -12.15 -19.93
C ARG A 183 -20.34 -11.57 -19.79
N VAL A 184 -19.77 -11.06 -20.87
CA VAL A 184 -18.40 -10.55 -20.92
C VAL A 184 -18.39 -9.04 -21.01
N GLU A 185 -17.67 -8.39 -20.08
CA GLU A 185 -17.46 -6.94 -20.00
C GLU A 185 -16.02 -6.54 -20.30
#